data_325711582671f76a018ffdd32e479628
#
_entry.id   325711582671f76a018ffdd32e479628
#
_cell.length_a   1.000
_cell.length_b   1.000
_cell.length_c   1.000
_cell.angle_alpha   90.00
_cell.angle_beta   90.00
_cell.angle_gamma   90.00
#
_symmetry.space_group_name_H-M   'P 1'
#
loop_
_entity.id
_entity.type
_entity.pdbx_description
1 polymer ?
#
loop_
_entity_poly.entity_id
_entity_poly.type
_entity_poly.pdbx_seq_one_letter_code
_entity_poly.pdbx_strand_id
1 'polypeptide(L)' 'MQDKYYLTAQEVAAAIPCSLSLAYRLIREWNAKLQKQGKIVIRGKVNRRFFEKQMEA' A
#
# COMPACT_ATOMS: atom_id res chain seq x y z
N MET A 1 -1.06 19.71 -1.97
CA MET A 1 -0.83 19.41 -1.74
C MET A 1 -0.46 18.51 -1.18
N GLN A 2 -0.40 17.83 -1.25
CA GLN A 2 0.03 17.19 -0.50
C GLN A 2 0.65 16.06 -0.88
N ASP A 3 1.75 15.76 -0.54
CA ASP A 3 2.44 14.69 -0.72
C ASP A 3 1.96 13.65 0.11
N LYS A 4 1.51 12.54 -0.36
CA LYS A 4 1.05 11.47 0.42
C LYS A 4 2.13 10.45 0.51
N TYR A 5 2.63 10.26 1.72
CA TYR A 5 3.59 9.19 1.95
C TYR A 5 2.90 7.84 1.98
N TYR A 6 1.60 7.82 2.27
CA TYR A 6 0.83 6.58 2.39
C TYR A 6 -0.39 6.64 1.50
N LEU A 7 -0.74 5.51 0.92
CA LEU A 7 -1.92 5.39 0.10
C LEU A 7 -2.98 4.62 0.86
N THR A 8 -4.23 5.03 0.69
CA THR A 8 -5.35 4.30 1.30
C THR A 8 -5.72 3.13 0.41
N ALA A 9 -6.55 2.22 0.97
CA ALA A 9 -7.03 1.09 0.18
C ALA A 9 -7.80 1.55 -1.04
N GLN A 10 -8.54 2.65 -0.91
CA GLN A 10 -9.30 3.17 -2.04
C GLN A 10 -8.38 3.63 -3.15
N GLU A 11 -7.29 4.26 -2.78
CA GLU A 11 -6.33 4.73 -3.77
C GLU A 11 -5.62 3.56 -4.45
N VAL A 12 -5.32 2.52 -3.69
CA VAL A 12 -4.71 1.33 -4.26
C VAL A 12 -5.69 0.64 -5.21
N ALA A 13 -6.95 0.56 -4.81
CA ALA A 13 -7.95 -0.08 -5.65
C ALA A 13 -8.15 0.66 -6.95
N ALA A 14 -7.98 1.97 -6.94
CA ALA A 14 -8.10 2.77 -8.15
C ALA A 14 -6.88 2.60 -9.04
N ALA A 15 -5.71 2.53 -8.45
CA ALA A 15 -4.47 2.40 -9.21
C ALA A 15 -4.34 1.01 -9.82
N ILE A 16 -4.72 0.00 -9.06
CA ILE A 16 -4.77 -1.36 -9.57
C ILE A 16 -6.25 -1.67 -9.66
N PRO A 17 -6.87 -1.61 -10.82
CA PRO A 17 -8.33 -1.81 -10.89
C PRO A 17 -8.72 -3.13 -10.26
N CYS A 18 -9.13 -3.07 -9.03
CA CYS A 18 -9.51 -4.26 -8.28
C CYS A 18 -10.52 -3.86 -7.21
N SER A 19 -11.05 -4.87 -6.52
CA SER A 19 -12.03 -4.60 -5.48
C SER A 19 -11.35 -4.01 -4.27
N LEU A 20 -12.12 -3.31 -3.45
CA LEU A 20 -11.60 -2.74 -2.22
C LEU A 20 -11.13 -3.83 -1.28
N SER A 21 -11.82 -4.96 -1.25
CA SER A 21 -11.42 -6.09 -0.41
C SER A 21 -10.04 -6.59 -0.78
N LEU A 22 -9.77 -6.68 -2.09
CA LEU A 22 -8.47 -7.13 -2.54
C LEU A 22 -7.40 -6.09 -2.19
N ALA A 23 -7.74 -4.81 -2.31
CA ALA A 23 -6.79 -3.75 -1.96
C ALA A 23 -6.38 -3.85 -0.50
N TYR A 24 -7.34 -4.07 0.40
CA TYR A 24 -7.02 -4.22 1.82
C TYR A 24 -6.12 -5.42 2.05
N ARG A 25 -6.38 -6.50 1.34
CA ARG A 25 -5.58 -7.71 1.48
C ARG A 25 -4.14 -7.46 1.03
N LEU A 26 -3.98 -6.80 -0.10
CA LEU A 26 -2.64 -6.49 -0.61
C LEU A 26 -1.89 -5.59 0.36
N ILE A 27 -2.56 -4.59 0.88
CA ILE A 27 -1.94 -3.68 1.83
C ILE A 27 -1.47 -4.45 3.07
N ARG A 28 -2.28 -5.36 3.55
CA ARG A 28 -1.90 -6.14 4.72
C ARG A 28 -0.65 -6.96 4.44
N GLU A 29 -0.58 -7.59 3.28
CA GLU A 29 0.58 -8.40 2.93
C GLU A 29 1.82 -7.56 2.76
N TRP A 30 1.68 -6.41 2.10
CA TRP A 30 2.82 -5.51 1.90
C TRP A 30 3.31 -4.97 3.23
N ASN A 31 2.40 -4.61 4.12
CA ASN A 31 2.79 -4.09 5.41
C ASN A 31 3.50 -5.15 6.25
N ALA A 32 3.10 -6.40 6.12
CA ALA A 32 3.79 -7.47 6.83
C ALA A 32 5.24 -7.57 6.38
N LYS A 33 5.48 -7.41 5.09
CA LYS A 33 6.84 -7.43 4.57
C LYS A 33 7.64 -6.25 5.08
N LEU A 34 7.04 -5.07 5.06
CA LEU A 34 7.73 -3.87 5.52
C LEU A 34 8.05 -3.95 7.00
N GLN A 35 7.14 -4.50 7.78
CA GLN A 35 7.35 -4.63 9.19
C GLN A 35 8.50 -5.57 9.50
N LYS A 36 8.66 -6.60 8.72
CA LYS A 36 9.79 -7.51 8.87
C LYS A 36 11.11 -6.83 8.58
N GLN A 37 11.08 -5.79 7.77
CA GLN A 37 12.27 -5.03 7.45
C GLN A 37 12.54 -3.93 8.48
N GLY A 38 11.73 -3.87 9.53
CA GLY A 38 11.91 -2.87 10.55
C GLY A 38 11.29 -1.54 10.23
N LYS A 39 10.43 -1.49 9.23
CA LYS A 39 9.82 -0.23 8.84
C LYS A 39 8.50 -0.02 9.56
N ILE A 40 8.13 1.25 9.71
CA ILE A 40 6.88 1.60 10.36
C ILE A 40 5.76 1.45 9.35
N VAL A 41 4.67 0.80 9.76
CA VAL A 41 3.52 0.63 8.88
C VAL A 41 2.29 1.20 9.57
N ILE A 42 1.32 1.61 8.75
CA ILE A 42 0.06 2.13 9.23
C ILE A 42 -1.05 1.23 8.74
N ARG A 43 -1.88 0.81 9.67
CA ARG A 43 -2.96 -0.11 9.34
C ARG A 43 -3.87 0.45 8.28
N GLY A 44 -4.16 -0.33 7.28
CA GLY A 44 -5.06 0.08 6.21
C GLY A 44 -4.45 1.02 5.19
N LYS A 45 -3.15 1.27 5.31
CA LYS A 45 -2.44 2.12 4.37
C LYS A 45 -1.12 1.48 3.99
N VAL A 46 -0.60 1.84 2.85
CA VAL A 46 0.67 1.29 2.39
C VAL A 46 1.60 2.44 2.02
N ASN A 47 2.88 2.23 2.27
CA ASN A 47 3.88 3.22 1.91
C ASN A 47 3.86 3.43 0.40
N ARG A 48 3.77 4.68 0.00
CA ARG A 48 3.63 5.02 -1.42
C ARG A 48 4.82 4.55 -2.24
N ARG A 49 6.03 4.74 -1.72
CA ARG A 49 7.21 4.32 -2.44
C ARG A 49 7.25 2.83 -2.64
N PHE A 50 6.88 2.09 -1.60
CA PHE A 50 6.84 0.64 -1.70
C PHE A 50 5.82 0.22 -2.75
N PHE A 51 4.66 0.87 -2.75
CA PHE A 51 3.63 0.57 -3.72
C PHE A 51 4.13 0.82 -5.14
N GLU A 52 4.76 1.96 -5.36
CA GLU A 52 5.26 2.31 -6.67
C GLU A 52 6.31 1.31 -7.14
N LYS A 53 7.11 0.83 -6.23
CA LYS A 53 8.12 -0.15 -6.54
C LYS A 53 7.50 -1.46 -7.00
N GLN A 54 6.40 -1.86 -6.37
CA GLN A 54 5.70 -3.07 -6.78
C GLN A 54 5.13 -2.91 -8.18
N MET A 55 4.74 -1.70 -8.53
CA MET A 55 4.13 -1.46 -9.83
C MET A 55 5.15 -1.37 -10.95
N GLU A 56 6.39 -1.17 -10.60
CA GLU A 56 7.43 -1.04 -11.60
C GLU A 56 7.78 -2.34 -12.27
N ALA A 57 7.46 -3.42 -11.69
CA ALA A 57 7.87 -4.70 -12.23
C ALA A 57 7.49 -4.91 -13.68
#